data_050cd177093a32ddcc1af3e2c279ab19
#
_entry.id   050cd177093a32ddcc1af3e2c279ab19
#
_cell.length_a   1.000
_cell.length_b   1.000
_cell.length_c   1.000
_cell.angle_alpha   90.00
_cell.angle_beta   90.00
_cell.angle_gamma   90.00
#
_symmetry.space_group_name_H-M   'P 1'
#
loop_
_entity.id
_entity.type
_entity.pdbx_description
1 polymer ?
#
loop_
_entity_poly.entity_id
_entity_poly.type
_entity_poly.pdbx_seq_one_letter_code
_entity_poly.pdbx_strand_id
1 'polypeptide(L)'
;VLKVIAGPEKRSLVNIERDRRITAIHEAGHAVAAYFLPTQEPVHQITIVPRGNALGLTISLPDQDTLHTTRNEMRDRIVVLLGGRVAEQLEFDDISTGASNDLQRATKLAHDMIAKYGMNERIGAVAYDDDSEIFVGRDYERTRSYSEQTAAEIDAEVRKTVDQAYAHCTQIL
;
A
#
# COMPACT_ATOMS: atom_id res chain seq x y z
N VAL A 1 -12.57 -15.44 -12.44
CA VAL A 1 -11.67 -14.30 -12.23
C VAL A 1 -10.94 -14.44 -10.89
N LEU A 2 -11.62 -14.52 -9.71
CA LEU A 2 -11.00 -14.62 -8.37
C LEU A 2 -9.97 -15.75 -8.22
N LYS A 3 -10.27 -16.95 -8.76
CA LYS A 3 -9.36 -18.10 -8.69
C LYS A 3 -8.04 -17.86 -9.45
N VAL A 4 -8.06 -17.04 -10.47
CA VAL A 4 -6.86 -16.71 -11.28
C VAL A 4 -6.02 -15.64 -10.58
N ILE A 5 -6.66 -14.63 -9.97
CA ILE A 5 -5.96 -13.50 -9.34
C ILE A 5 -5.43 -13.87 -7.94
N ALA A 6 -6.24 -14.56 -7.12
CA ALA A 6 -5.95 -14.79 -5.70
C ALA A 6 -5.67 -16.28 -5.35
N GLY A 7 -5.71 -17.16 -6.33
CA GLY A 7 -5.53 -18.60 -6.12
C GLY A 7 -6.75 -19.34 -5.57
N PRO A 8 -6.61 -20.66 -5.31
CA PRO A 8 -7.72 -21.48 -4.78
C PRO A 8 -8.04 -21.13 -3.32
N GLU A 9 -9.31 -21.35 -2.93
CA GLU A 9 -9.76 -21.20 -1.55
C GLU A 9 -9.08 -22.23 -0.64
N LYS A 10 -8.59 -21.80 0.51
CA LYS A 10 -8.06 -22.66 1.57
C LYS A 10 -9.17 -22.97 2.59
N ARG A 11 -10.01 -23.98 2.29
CA ARG A 11 -11.11 -24.39 3.16
C ARG A 11 -10.69 -25.16 4.43
N SER A 12 -9.42 -25.58 4.50
CA SER A 12 -8.89 -26.36 5.63
C SER A 12 -8.28 -25.50 6.75
N LEU A 13 -8.20 -24.19 6.59
CA LEU A 13 -7.75 -23.30 7.67
C LEU A 13 -8.87 -23.22 8.72
N VAL A 14 -8.58 -23.74 9.93
CA VAL A 14 -9.42 -23.50 11.11
C VAL A 14 -9.27 -22.02 11.47
N ASN A 15 -10.24 -21.25 11.01
CA ASN A 15 -10.26 -19.81 11.23
C ASN A 15 -10.87 -19.55 12.61
N ILE A 16 -10.06 -19.06 13.55
CA ILE A 16 -10.52 -18.66 14.87
C ILE A 16 -11.41 -17.41 14.68
N GLU A 17 -12.54 -17.33 15.40
CA GLU A 17 -13.50 -16.22 15.27
C GLU A 17 -12.84 -14.84 15.46
N ARG A 18 -11.85 -14.75 16.35
CA ARG A 18 -11.04 -13.55 16.55
C ARG A 18 -10.34 -13.11 15.26
N ASP A 19 -9.68 -14.05 14.57
CA ASP A 19 -8.91 -13.74 13.35
C ASP A 19 -9.83 -13.36 12.19
N ARG A 20 -11.02 -13.99 12.13
CA ARG A 20 -12.06 -13.61 11.16
C ARG A 20 -12.55 -12.18 11.36
N ARG A 21 -12.77 -11.78 12.62
CA ARG A 21 -13.19 -10.43 12.96
C ARG A 21 -12.11 -9.41 12.60
N ILE A 22 -10.83 -9.68 12.96
CA ILE A 22 -9.70 -8.83 12.60
C ILE A 22 -9.64 -8.68 11.07
N THR A 23 -9.66 -9.79 10.33
CA THR A 23 -9.62 -9.75 8.86
C THR A 23 -10.80 -8.96 8.28
N ALA A 24 -12.02 -9.14 8.81
CA ALA A 24 -13.18 -8.42 8.30
C ALA A 24 -13.08 -6.91 8.48
N ILE A 25 -12.61 -6.44 9.63
CA ILE A 25 -12.39 -5.03 9.92
C ILE A 25 -11.26 -4.48 9.04
N HIS A 26 -10.17 -5.21 8.89
CA HIS A 26 -9.06 -4.86 8.02
C HIS A 26 -9.52 -4.64 6.56
N GLU A 27 -10.18 -5.61 5.97
CA GLU A 27 -10.69 -5.49 4.59
C GLU A 27 -11.76 -4.40 4.44
N ALA A 28 -12.62 -4.23 5.45
CA ALA A 28 -13.57 -3.13 5.47
C ALA A 28 -12.88 -1.77 5.47
N GLY A 29 -11.77 -1.62 6.19
CA GLY A 29 -10.96 -0.40 6.21
C GLY A 29 -10.45 -0.01 4.83
N HIS A 30 -9.91 -0.96 4.07
CA HIS A 30 -9.50 -0.71 2.68
C HIS A 30 -10.68 -0.27 1.81
N ALA A 31 -11.81 -0.96 1.94
CA ALA A 31 -12.99 -0.68 1.13
C ALA A 31 -13.61 0.68 1.42
N VAL A 32 -13.73 1.06 2.69
CA VAL A 32 -14.27 2.37 3.10
C VAL A 32 -13.32 3.48 2.64
N ALA A 33 -12.01 3.34 2.85
CA ALA A 33 -11.04 4.32 2.37
C ALA A 33 -11.13 4.49 0.84
N ALA A 34 -11.20 3.41 0.07
CA ALA A 34 -11.34 3.47 -1.38
C ALA A 34 -12.66 4.15 -1.82
N TYR A 35 -13.75 3.89 -1.11
CA TYR A 35 -15.05 4.45 -1.45
C TYR A 35 -15.11 5.99 -1.33
N PHE A 36 -14.45 6.56 -0.32
CA PHE A 36 -14.44 8.00 -0.09
C PHE A 36 -13.37 8.77 -0.88
N LEU A 37 -12.48 8.08 -1.57
CA LEU A 37 -11.40 8.70 -2.35
C LEU A 37 -11.73 8.66 -3.85
N PRO A 38 -12.12 9.78 -4.45
CA PRO A 38 -12.65 9.81 -5.82
C PRO A 38 -11.64 9.47 -6.90
N THR A 39 -10.34 9.44 -6.57
CA THR A 39 -9.28 9.05 -7.51
C THR A 39 -9.05 7.55 -7.55
N GLN A 40 -9.69 6.81 -6.63
CA GLN A 40 -9.48 5.37 -6.50
C GLN A 40 -10.54 4.57 -7.26
N GLU A 41 -10.14 3.39 -7.68
CA GLU A 41 -11.02 2.47 -8.40
C GLU A 41 -12.14 1.97 -7.48
N PRO A 42 -13.37 1.81 -8.00
CA PRO A 42 -14.48 1.32 -7.21
C PRO A 42 -14.21 -0.10 -6.69
N VAL A 43 -14.60 -0.33 -5.43
CA VAL A 43 -14.50 -1.65 -4.80
C VAL A 43 -15.51 -2.59 -5.46
N HIS A 44 -14.99 -3.63 -6.09
CA HIS A 44 -15.80 -4.66 -6.76
C HIS A 44 -16.23 -5.77 -5.80
N GLN A 45 -15.31 -6.20 -4.93
CA GLN A 45 -15.56 -7.31 -4.01
C GLN A 45 -14.69 -7.24 -2.75
N ILE A 46 -15.29 -7.59 -1.62
CA ILE A 46 -14.62 -7.81 -0.34
C ILE A 46 -14.87 -9.26 0.07
N THR A 47 -13.85 -9.95 0.56
CA THR A 47 -13.98 -11.32 1.05
C THR A 47 -13.03 -11.61 2.20
N ILE A 48 -13.49 -12.35 3.18
CA ILE A 48 -12.68 -12.89 4.29
C ILE A 48 -12.40 -14.40 4.10
N VAL A 49 -12.66 -14.92 2.92
CA VAL A 49 -12.34 -16.32 2.59
C VAL A 49 -10.85 -16.39 2.23
N PRO A 50 -10.05 -17.17 2.98
CA PRO A 50 -8.61 -17.25 2.74
C PRO A 50 -8.27 -17.78 1.34
N ARG A 51 -7.34 -17.09 0.64
CA ARG A 51 -6.86 -17.48 -0.68
C ARG A 51 -5.34 -17.29 -0.76
N GLY A 52 -4.63 -18.29 -1.25
CA GLY A 52 -3.18 -18.20 -1.31
C GLY A 52 -2.57 -17.88 0.06
N ASN A 53 -1.86 -16.77 0.20
CA ASN A 53 -1.30 -16.29 1.47
C ASN A 53 -2.13 -15.19 2.14
N ALA A 54 -3.24 -14.77 1.52
CA ALA A 54 -4.12 -13.75 2.06
C ALA A 54 -5.24 -14.38 2.90
N LEU A 55 -5.53 -13.80 4.06
CA LEU A 55 -6.64 -14.20 4.94
C LEU A 55 -7.95 -13.55 4.51
N GLY A 56 -7.89 -12.39 3.86
CA GLY A 56 -8.98 -11.67 3.24
C GLY A 56 -8.51 -11.02 1.93
N LEU A 57 -9.40 -10.35 1.23
CA LEU A 57 -9.07 -9.66 -0.01
C LEU A 57 -10.11 -8.62 -0.36
N THR A 58 -9.67 -7.40 -0.59
CA THR A 58 -10.46 -6.33 -1.20
C THR A 58 -10.00 -6.13 -2.63
N ILE A 59 -10.94 -6.27 -3.58
CA ILE A 59 -10.66 -6.15 -5.01
C ILE A 59 -11.34 -4.90 -5.54
N SER A 60 -10.55 -4.04 -6.17
CA SER A 60 -11.02 -2.95 -7.02
C SER A 60 -10.80 -3.32 -8.48
N LEU A 61 -11.68 -2.88 -9.34
CA LEU A 61 -11.55 -3.04 -10.79
C LEU A 61 -11.57 -1.67 -11.44
N PRO A 62 -10.59 -1.37 -12.31
CA PRO A 62 -10.59 -0.11 -13.04
C PRO A 62 -11.78 -0.07 -14.00
N ASP A 63 -12.48 1.07 -14.01
CA ASP A 63 -13.54 1.33 -14.98
C ASP A 63 -12.98 1.64 -16.38
N GLN A 64 -11.73 2.09 -16.44
CA GLN A 64 -11.03 2.47 -17.67
C GLN A 64 -9.55 2.12 -17.59
N ASP A 65 -8.93 1.80 -18.72
CA ASP A 65 -7.48 1.64 -18.81
C ASP A 65 -6.81 3.01 -18.68
N THR A 66 -6.09 3.24 -17.60
CA THR A 66 -5.31 4.45 -17.37
C THR A 66 -3.86 4.24 -17.79
N LEU A 67 -3.34 5.14 -18.64
CA LEU A 67 -1.95 5.09 -19.10
C LEU A 67 -0.99 5.87 -18.17
N HIS A 68 -1.54 6.77 -17.36
CA HIS A 68 -0.76 7.63 -16.47
C HIS A 68 -1.36 7.62 -15.06
N THR A 69 -0.50 7.69 -14.05
CA THR A 69 -0.91 7.83 -12.65
C THR A 69 -0.43 9.18 -12.13
N THR A 70 -1.34 9.96 -11.60
CA THR A 70 -1.05 11.29 -11.05
C THR A 70 -0.55 11.21 -9.61
N ARG A 71 0.06 12.31 -9.12
CA ARG A 71 0.49 12.44 -7.73
C ARG A 71 -0.66 12.23 -6.72
N ASN A 72 -1.84 12.75 -7.04
CA ASN A 72 -2.99 12.62 -6.13
C ASN A 72 -3.50 11.18 -6.09
N GLU A 73 -3.58 10.49 -7.23
CA GLU A 73 -3.93 9.06 -7.28
C GLU A 73 -2.97 8.20 -6.47
N MET A 74 -1.66 8.48 -6.56
CA MET A 74 -0.66 7.76 -5.76
C MET A 74 -0.82 8.04 -4.26
N ARG A 75 -1.09 9.29 -3.86
CA ARG A 75 -1.34 9.65 -2.45
C ARG A 75 -2.58 8.95 -1.91
N ASP A 76 -3.67 9.00 -2.63
CA ASP A 76 -4.91 8.34 -2.23
C ASP A 76 -4.75 6.82 -2.17
N ARG A 77 -3.95 6.24 -3.07
CA ARG A 77 -3.61 4.82 -3.01
C ARG A 77 -2.82 4.45 -1.75
N ILE A 78 -1.92 5.32 -1.27
CA ILE A 78 -1.25 5.13 0.03
C ILE A 78 -2.28 5.14 1.17
N VAL A 79 -3.25 6.05 1.14
CA VAL A 79 -4.34 6.10 2.14
C VAL A 79 -5.13 4.79 2.14
N VAL A 80 -5.52 4.28 0.98
CA VAL A 80 -6.23 2.99 0.86
C VAL A 80 -5.39 1.84 1.41
N LEU A 81 -4.09 1.77 1.08
CA LEU A 81 -3.18 0.73 1.60
C LEU A 81 -3.06 0.75 3.13
N LEU A 82 -3.22 1.90 3.76
CA LEU A 82 -3.20 2.03 5.22
C LEU A 82 -4.55 1.71 5.87
N GLY A 83 -5.64 1.62 5.10
CA GLY A 83 -7.01 1.46 5.56
C GLY A 83 -7.21 0.30 6.52
N GLY A 84 -6.67 -0.87 6.20
CA GLY A 84 -6.78 -2.06 7.06
C GLY A 84 -6.15 -1.84 8.45
N ARG A 85 -4.94 -1.29 8.49
CA ARG A 85 -4.23 -1.01 9.74
C ARG A 85 -4.94 0.06 10.59
N VAL A 86 -5.43 1.13 9.95
CA VAL A 86 -6.16 2.20 10.64
C VAL A 86 -7.47 1.67 11.21
N ALA A 87 -8.21 0.85 10.44
CA ALA A 87 -9.43 0.23 10.92
C ALA A 87 -9.21 -0.69 12.13
N GLU A 88 -8.14 -1.51 12.12
CA GLU A 88 -7.76 -2.32 13.29
C GLU A 88 -7.50 -1.42 14.51
N GLN A 89 -6.71 -0.35 14.37
CA GLN A 89 -6.40 0.56 15.46
C GLN A 89 -7.65 1.24 16.03
N LEU A 90 -8.59 1.65 15.19
CA LEU A 90 -9.82 2.33 15.64
C LEU A 90 -10.80 1.38 16.34
N GLU A 91 -10.92 0.14 15.85
CA GLU A 91 -11.91 -0.83 16.38
C GLU A 91 -11.40 -1.60 17.60
N PHE A 92 -10.09 -1.93 17.64
CA PHE A 92 -9.52 -2.81 18.65
C PHE A 92 -8.57 -2.10 19.62
N ASP A 93 -8.24 -0.82 19.38
CA ASP A 93 -7.14 -0.11 20.05
C ASP A 93 -5.80 -0.89 20.00
N ASP A 94 -5.64 -1.71 18.96
CA ASP A 94 -4.50 -2.60 18.73
C ASP A 94 -4.29 -2.80 17.23
N ILE A 95 -3.16 -3.37 16.85
CA ILE A 95 -2.77 -3.62 15.47
C ILE A 95 -2.22 -5.04 15.32
N SER A 96 -2.49 -5.66 14.17
CA SER A 96 -1.99 -6.99 13.86
C SER A 96 -0.82 -6.97 12.86
N THR A 97 -0.17 -8.12 12.69
CA THR A 97 0.86 -8.32 11.65
C THR A 97 0.27 -8.43 10.25
N GLY A 98 -1.05 -8.53 10.12
CA GLY A 98 -1.75 -8.68 8.83
C GLY A 98 -1.46 -7.55 7.84
N ALA A 99 -1.30 -6.34 8.36
CA ALA A 99 -1.00 -5.15 7.55
C ALA A 99 0.45 -5.04 7.02
N SER A 100 1.32 -6.04 7.25
CA SER A 100 2.74 -5.93 6.91
C SER A 100 2.99 -5.72 5.42
N ASN A 101 2.26 -6.40 4.55
CA ASN A 101 2.37 -6.25 3.10
C ASN A 101 1.90 -4.86 2.64
N ASP A 102 0.79 -4.36 3.19
CA ASP A 102 0.24 -3.07 2.84
C ASP A 102 1.16 -1.92 3.27
N LEU A 103 1.79 -2.03 4.44
CA LEU A 103 2.82 -1.10 4.88
C LEU A 103 4.03 -1.08 3.94
N GLN A 104 4.50 -2.26 3.49
CA GLN A 104 5.61 -2.33 2.53
C GLN A 104 5.23 -1.67 1.21
N ARG A 105 4.04 -1.94 0.69
CA ARG A 105 3.53 -1.34 -0.55
C ARG A 105 3.33 0.17 -0.43
N ALA A 106 2.76 0.64 0.68
CA ALA A 106 2.56 2.06 0.97
C ALA A 106 3.91 2.80 1.03
N THR A 107 4.88 2.24 1.76
CA THR A 107 6.23 2.81 1.88
C THR A 107 6.94 2.84 0.53
N LYS A 108 6.88 1.73 -0.24
CA LYS A 108 7.46 1.69 -1.58
C LYS A 108 6.83 2.73 -2.50
N LEU A 109 5.52 2.86 -2.49
CA LEU A 109 4.81 3.83 -3.32
C LEU A 109 5.17 5.28 -2.96
N ALA A 110 5.29 5.59 -1.66
CA ALA A 110 5.75 6.89 -1.19
C ALA A 110 7.20 7.17 -1.63
N HIS A 111 8.08 6.18 -1.55
CA HIS A 111 9.45 6.27 -2.03
C HIS A 111 9.49 6.52 -3.55
N ASP A 112 8.74 5.74 -4.33
CA ASP A 112 8.70 5.89 -5.79
C ASP A 112 8.19 7.29 -6.20
N MET A 113 7.17 7.83 -5.51
CA MET A 113 6.70 9.21 -5.74
C MET A 113 7.80 10.24 -5.56
N ILE A 114 8.63 10.08 -4.54
CA ILE A 114 9.62 11.06 -4.12
C ILE A 114 10.91 10.89 -4.92
N ALA A 115 11.46 9.68 -4.92
CA ALA A 115 12.79 9.42 -5.49
C ALA A 115 12.76 9.08 -6.98
N LYS A 116 11.73 8.39 -7.47
CA LYS A 116 11.66 7.98 -8.88
C LYS A 116 10.96 9.00 -9.76
N TYR A 117 9.82 9.54 -9.31
CA TYR A 117 8.98 10.41 -10.12
C TYR A 117 9.14 11.90 -9.83
N GLY A 118 9.93 12.29 -8.83
CA GLY A 118 10.14 13.69 -8.47
C GLY A 118 8.85 14.43 -8.09
N MET A 119 7.87 13.70 -7.51
CA MET A 119 6.55 14.25 -7.15
C MET A 119 6.51 14.87 -5.76
N ASN A 120 7.65 15.39 -5.27
CA ASN A 120 7.79 16.03 -3.96
C ASN A 120 8.42 17.41 -4.12
N GLU A 121 7.86 18.44 -3.47
CA GLU A 121 8.32 19.83 -3.63
C GLU A 121 9.67 20.09 -2.99
N ARG A 122 10.00 19.38 -1.90
CA ARG A 122 11.27 19.56 -1.18
C ARG A 122 12.44 18.90 -1.91
N ILE A 123 12.24 17.69 -2.41
CA ILE A 123 13.24 16.94 -3.17
C ILE A 123 13.36 17.50 -4.59
N GLY A 124 12.26 18.04 -5.14
CA GLY A 124 12.20 18.62 -6.47
C GLY A 124 11.98 17.59 -7.58
N ALA A 125 12.01 18.09 -8.82
CA ALA A 125 11.80 17.28 -10.03
C ALA A 125 13.11 16.60 -10.46
N VAL A 126 13.67 15.79 -9.58
CA VAL A 126 14.92 15.02 -9.78
C VAL A 126 14.63 13.54 -9.55
N ALA A 127 15.15 12.67 -10.41
CA ALA A 127 15.10 11.23 -10.24
C ALA A 127 16.38 10.74 -9.52
N TYR A 128 16.20 10.16 -8.35
CA TYR A 128 17.27 9.59 -7.53
C TYR A 128 17.23 8.05 -7.52
N ASP A 129 16.21 7.45 -8.13
CA ASP A 129 16.09 6.00 -8.21
C ASP A 129 16.89 5.50 -9.42
N ASP A 130 18.03 4.88 -9.16
CA ASP A 130 18.77 4.13 -10.16
C ASP A 130 18.09 2.75 -10.31
N ASP A 131 17.20 2.61 -11.29
CA ASP A 131 16.84 1.32 -11.88
C ASP A 131 18.07 0.74 -12.61
N SER A 132 19.22 0.60 -11.92
CA SER A 132 20.36 -0.12 -12.47
C SER A 132 19.94 -1.57 -12.62
N GLU A 133 19.61 -1.95 -13.86
CA GLU A 133 19.39 -3.35 -14.24
C GLU A 133 20.51 -4.19 -13.64
N ILE A 134 20.12 -5.16 -12.82
CA ILE A 134 21.05 -6.12 -12.26
C ILE A 134 21.59 -6.95 -13.42
N PHE A 135 22.75 -6.58 -13.93
CA PHE A 135 23.51 -7.43 -14.86
C PHE A 135 23.97 -8.65 -14.06
N VAL A 136 23.34 -9.81 -14.31
CA VAL A 136 23.65 -11.09 -13.72
C VAL A 136 25.14 -11.38 -13.92
N GLY A 137 25.96 -11.27 -12.86
CA GLY A 137 27.34 -11.70 -12.91
C GLY A 137 28.37 -10.90 -12.13
N ARG A 138 28.03 -9.81 -11.46
CA ARG A 138 28.94 -9.11 -10.54
C ARG A 138 28.21 -8.76 -9.24
N ASP A 139 28.78 -9.14 -8.12
CA ASP A 139 28.45 -8.60 -6.79
C ASP A 139 28.82 -7.10 -6.77
N TYR A 140 27.92 -6.26 -7.25
CA TYR A 140 28.01 -4.85 -6.99
C TYR A 140 27.20 -4.56 -5.72
N GLU A 141 27.88 -4.13 -4.65
CA GLU A 141 27.27 -3.30 -3.61
C GLU A 141 26.37 -2.28 -4.30
N ARG A 142 25.10 -2.21 -3.89
CA ARG A 142 24.18 -1.15 -4.32
C ARG A 142 24.76 0.19 -3.83
N THR A 143 25.64 0.77 -4.62
CA THR A 143 26.16 2.10 -4.34
C THR A 143 25.07 3.07 -4.76
N ARG A 144 24.46 3.75 -3.78
CA ARG A 144 23.51 4.83 -4.04
C ARG A 144 24.23 5.88 -4.88
N SER A 145 23.57 6.38 -5.93
CA SER A 145 24.10 7.42 -6.82
C SER A 145 24.05 8.84 -6.21
N TYR A 146 23.53 8.97 -4.97
CA TYR A 146 23.31 10.22 -4.27
C TYR A 146 23.87 10.20 -2.83
N SER A 147 24.07 11.40 -2.26
CA SER A 147 24.69 11.56 -0.96
C SER A 147 23.85 11.00 0.20
N GLU A 148 24.48 10.68 1.33
CA GLU A 148 23.79 10.30 2.56
C GLU A 148 22.84 11.38 3.06
N GLN A 149 23.15 12.66 2.83
CA GLN A 149 22.25 13.76 3.16
C GLN A 149 20.96 13.69 2.32
N THR A 150 21.07 13.47 1.02
CA THR A 150 19.92 13.31 0.12
C THR A 150 19.10 12.08 0.51
N ALA A 151 19.76 10.98 0.88
CA ALA A 151 19.07 9.78 1.38
C ALA A 151 18.24 10.08 2.63
N ALA A 152 18.82 10.78 3.61
CA ALA A 152 18.12 11.17 4.83
C ALA A 152 16.92 12.11 4.56
N GLU A 153 17.04 12.99 3.58
CA GLU A 153 15.93 13.87 3.16
C GLU A 153 14.81 13.08 2.48
N ILE A 154 15.15 12.13 1.61
CA ILE A 154 14.17 11.21 0.99
C ILE A 154 13.44 10.41 2.07
N ASP A 155 14.18 9.80 3.01
CA ASP A 155 13.59 9.02 4.11
C ASP A 155 12.64 9.87 4.97
N ALA A 156 13.01 11.12 5.25
CA ALA A 156 12.16 12.05 6.01
C ALA A 156 10.84 12.39 5.26
N GLU A 157 10.92 12.65 3.96
CA GLU A 157 9.73 12.95 3.15
C GLU A 157 8.86 11.70 2.91
N VAL A 158 9.44 10.51 2.79
CA VAL A 158 8.70 9.22 2.75
C VAL A 158 7.88 9.06 4.03
N ARG A 159 8.52 9.19 5.20
CA ARG A 159 7.83 9.10 6.48
C ARG A 159 6.70 10.10 6.58
N LYS A 160 6.97 11.37 6.28
CA LYS A 160 5.97 12.44 6.29
C LYS A 160 4.78 12.13 5.37
N THR A 161 5.02 11.60 4.18
CA THR A 161 3.97 11.22 3.23
C THR A 161 3.09 10.11 3.80
N VAL A 162 3.69 9.08 4.39
CA VAL A 162 2.96 7.98 5.02
C VAL A 162 2.18 8.45 6.25
N ASP A 163 2.78 9.29 7.10
CA ASP A 163 2.13 9.85 8.30
C ASP A 163 0.92 10.73 7.92
N GLN A 164 1.05 11.56 6.87
CA GLN A 164 -0.06 12.35 6.34
C GLN A 164 -1.19 11.48 5.80
N ALA A 165 -0.85 10.42 5.07
CA ALA A 165 -1.82 9.47 4.55
C ALA A 165 -2.53 8.70 5.69
N TYR A 166 -1.78 8.33 6.74
CA TYR A 166 -2.34 7.70 7.93
C TYR A 166 -3.36 8.60 8.63
N ALA A 167 -2.99 9.88 8.86
CA ALA A 167 -3.89 10.86 9.47
C ALA A 167 -5.14 11.09 8.61
N HIS A 168 -4.99 11.18 7.28
CA HIS A 168 -6.13 11.33 6.37
C HIS A 168 -7.03 10.09 6.40
N CYS A 169 -6.45 8.89 6.38
CA CYS A 169 -7.21 7.64 6.52
C CYS A 169 -8.01 7.60 7.82
N THR A 170 -7.41 8.02 8.95
CA THR A 170 -8.09 8.09 10.26
C THR A 170 -9.28 9.06 10.25
N GLN A 171 -9.26 10.11 9.43
CA GLN A 171 -10.37 11.03 9.28
C GLN A 171 -11.50 10.49 8.41
N ILE A 172 -11.18 9.58 7.47
CA ILE A 172 -12.16 8.94 6.58
C ILE A 172 -12.90 7.83 7.31
N LEU A 173 -12.22 7.03 8.12
CA LEU A 173 -12.76 5.89 8.86
C LEU A 173 -13.39 6.32 10.19
#